data_98b6070ad89a0f474845fbc83010c4c9
#
_entry.id   98b6070ad89a0f474845fbc83010c4c9
#
_cell.length_a   1.000
_cell.length_b   1.000
_cell.length_c   1.000
_cell.angle_alpha   90.00
_cell.angle_beta   90.00
_cell.angle_gamma   90.00
#
_symmetry.space_group_name_H-M   'P 1'
#
loop_
_entity.id
_entity.type
_entity.pdbx_description
1 polymer ?
#
loop_
_entity_poly.entity_id
_entity_poly.type
_entity_poly.pdbx_seq_one_letter_code
_entity_poly.pdbx_strand_id
1 'polypeptide(L)'
;GFVPAQKLGESFFGLHLPVADGDNLRASSEKVAGIISRDGAMFRRHVWTVTSLPGLSQHPAYQRPAAAGIGDLYFRTETQTTVGMAGDCCLFFVKVDMHPLSLVWEEQSKRELLLESINSMTASTLEYKNLQRIKEILNSHG
;
A
#
# COMPACT_ATOMS: atom_id res chain seq x y z
N GLY A 1 0.69 -6.72 -5.27
CA GLY A 1 1.67 -7.05 -6.30
C GLY A 1 1.35 -6.35 -7.61
N PHE A 2 2.37 -6.11 -8.39
CA PHE A 2 2.26 -5.42 -9.67
C PHE A 2 2.81 -6.33 -10.77
N VAL A 3 2.01 -6.57 -11.82
CA VAL A 3 2.42 -7.34 -13.00
C VAL A 3 2.45 -6.39 -14.20
N PRO A 4 3.64 -5.90 -14.60
CA PRO A 4 3.76 -4.85 -15.64
C PRO A 4 3.01 -5.19 -16.92
N ALA A 5 3.12 -6.43 -17.41
CA ALA A 5 2.46 -6.86 -18.64
C ALA A 5 0.92 -6.73 -18.62
N GLN A 6 0.31 -6.82 -17.43
CA GLN A 6 -1.13 -6.65 -17.24
C GLN A 6 -1.58 -5.19 -17.12
N LYS A 7 -0.61 -4.28 -17.01
CA LYS A 7 -0.85 -2.85 -16.78
C LYS A 7 -0.50 -1.98 -17.96
N LEU A 8 0.14 -2.54 -18.98
CA LEU A 8 0.47 -1.83 -20.21
C LEU A 8 -0.81 -1.42 -20.97
N GLY A 9 -0.91 -0.13 -21.30
CA GLY A 9 -2.05 0.42 -22.01
C GLY A 9 -3.28 0.74 -21.16
N GLU A 10 -3.22 0.46 -19.85
CA GLU A 10 -4.32 0.79 -18.94
C GLU A 10 -4.39 2.29 -18.66
N SER A 11 -5.62 2.79 -18.42
CA SER A 11 -5.83 4.14 -17.90
C SER A 11 -5.21 4.30 -16.51
N PHE A 12 -5.04 5.54 -16.05
CA PHE A 12 -4.55 5.81 -14.67
C PHE A 12 -5.41 5.08 -13.62
N PHE A 13 -6.72 5.02 -13.80
CA PHE A 13 -7.60 4.24 -12.92
C PHE A 13 -7.34 2.73 -13.03
N GLY A 14 -7.24 2.20 -14.27
CA GLY A 14 -6.95 0.79 -14.53
C GLY A 14 -5.62 0.30 -13.92
N LEU A 15 -4.61 1.17 -13.89
CA LEU A 15 -3.34 0.87 -13.23
C LEU A 15 -3.51 0.56 -11.74
N HIS A 16 -4.49 1.19 -11.07
CA HIS A 16 -4.72 1.07 -9.62
C HIS A 16 -5.67 -0.07 -9.25
N LEU A 17 -6.35 -0.69 -10.21
CA LEU A 17 -7.26 -1.80 -9.93
C LEU A 17 -6.50 -3.09 -9.53
N PRO A 18 -7.08 -3.88 -8.56
CA PRO A 18 -8.20 -3.53 -7.71
C PRO A 18 -7.84 -2.45 -6.68
N VAL A 19 -8.78 -1.59 -6.32
CA VAL A 19 -8.61 -0.54 -5.30
C VAL A 19 -9.88 -0.43 -4.45
N ALA A 20 -9.71 -0.27 -3.13
CA ALA A 20 -10.83 -0.05 -2.23
C ALA A 20 -11.47 1.33 -2.49
N ASP A 21 -12.80 1.40 -2.39
CA ASP A 21 -13.57 2.65 -2.48
C ASP A 21 -13.22 3.49 -3.73
N GLY A 22 -13.06 2.83 -4.88
CA GLY A 22 -12.45 3.36 -6.09
C GLY A 22 -13.24 4.45 -6.83
N ASP A 23 -14.47 4.78 -6.43
CA ASP A 23 -15.32 5.74 -7.15
C ASP A 23 -14.71 7.15 -7.20
N ASN A 24 -14.16 7.62 -6.07
CA ASN A 24 -13.47 8.91 -6.01
C ASN A 24 -12.21 8.93 -6.90
N LEU A 25 -11.46 7.83 -6.91
CA LEU A 25 -10.29 7.70 -7.79
C LEU A 25 -10.71 7.68 -9.24
N ARG A 26 -11.79 6.96 -9.59
CA ARG A 26 -12.36 6.92 -10.95
C ARG A 26 -12.73 8.32 -11.41
N ALA A 27 -13.50 9.05 -10.60
CA ALA A 27 -13.99 10.39 -10.93
C ALA A 27 -12.85 11.42 -11.08
N SER A 28 -11.73 11.24 -10.37
CA SER A 28 -10.61 12.19 -10.37
C SER A 28 -9.40 11.74 -11.21
N SER A 29 -9.44 10.55 -11.81
CA SER A 29 -8.27 9.88 -12.39
C SER A 29 -7.58 10.70 -13.48
N GLU A 30 -8.32 11.27 -14.43
CA GLU A 30 -7.76 12.09 -15.51
C GLU A 30 -7.13 13.37 -14.97
N LYS A 31 -7.80 14.03 -14.02
CA LYS A 31 -7.27 15.23 -13.38
C LYS A 31 -5.98 14.95 -12.62
N VAL A 32 -5.93 13.84 -11.87
CA VAL A 32 -4.73 13.43 -11.13
C VAL A 32 -3.62 13.09 -12.11
N ALA A 33 -3.89 12.30 -13.16
CA ALA A 33 -2.92 11.97 -14.18
C ALA A 33 -2.31 13.23 -14.82
N GLY A 34 -3.15 14.20 -15.22
CA GLY A 34 -2.69 15.46 -15.79
C GLY A 34 -1.89 16.34 -14.81
N ILE A 35 -2.13 16.24 -13.50
CA ILE A 35 -1.34 16.97 -12.51
C ILE A 35 0.04 16.34 -12.31
N ILE A 36 0.11 15.00 -12.18
CA ILE A 36 1.37 14.30 -11.91
C ILE A 36 2.29 14.21 -13.13
N SER A 37 1.76 14.36 -14.34
CA SER A 37 2.55 14.37 -15.59
C SER A 37 3.01 15.74 -16.04
N ARG A 38 2.65 16.84 -15.33
CA ARG A 38 3.19 18.17 -15.67
C ARG A 38 4.70 18.19 -15.54
N ASP A 39 5.36 18.74 -16.54
CA ASP A 39 6.82 18.87 -16.55
C ASP A 39 7.32 19.60 -15.29
N GLY A 40 8.30 18.99 -14.62
CA GLY A 40 8.86 19.47 -13.36
C GLY A 40 7.98 19.24 -12.11
N ALA A 41 6.78 18.69 -12.24
CA ALA A 41 5.98 18.35 -11.07
C ALA A 41 6.59 17.18 -10.29
N MET A 42 6.62 17.28 -8.97
CA MET A 42 7.13 16.21 -8.09
C MET A 42 6.17 15.97 -6.95
N PHE A 43 5.76 14.71 -6.78
CA PHE A 43 4.89 14.30 -5.68
C PHE A 43 5.51 13.12 -4.95
N ARG A 44 5.42 13.14 -3.63
CA ARG A 44 5.82 12.04 -2.76
C ARG A 44 4.68 11.67 -1.86
N ARG A 45 4.43 10.36 -1.72
CA ARG A 45 3.47 9.81 -0.77
C ARG A 45 4.05 8.57 -0.09
N HIS A 46 3.52 8.26 1.07
CA HIS A 46 3.88 7.06 1.81
C HIS A 46 2.67 6.15 1.91
N VAL A 47 2.91 4.87 1.68
CA VAL A 47 1.90 3.81 1.81
C VAL A 47 2.45 2.78 2.77
N TRP A 48 1.60 2.18 3.58
CA TRP A 48 1.99 1.13 4.48
C TRP A 48 0.99 -0.03 4.47
N THR A 49 1.46 -1.19 4.87
CA THR A 49 0.64 -2.37 5.16
C THR A 49 1.35 -3.25 6.18
N VAL A 50 0.59 -4.15 6.80
CA VAL A 50 1.13 -5.27 7.58
C VAL A 50 0.92 -6.54 6.77
N THR A 51 1.87 -7.45 6.78
CA THR A 51 1.82 -8.67 5.98
C THR A 51 2.55 -9.81 6.69
N SER A 52 2.09 -11.03 6.48
CA SER A 52 2.82 -12.24 6.88
C SER A 52 3.77 -12.75 5.79
N LEU A 53 3.72 -12.18 4.57
CA LEU A 53 4.61 -12.57 3.49
C LEU A 53 5.96 -11.88 3.65
N PRO A 54 7.05 -12.61 3.89
CA PRO A 54 8.38 -12.04 3.96
C PRO A 54 8.86 -11.60 2.58
N GLY A 55 9.82 -10.66 2.54
CA GLY A 55 10.42 -10.16 1.32
C GLY A 55 9.67 -8.99 0.66
N LEU A 56 10.36 -8.34 -0.27
CA LEU A 56 9.90 -7.08 -0.87
C LEU A 56 8.74 -7.29 -1.84
N SER A 57 8.69 -8.44 -2.53
CA SER A 57 7.63 -8.75 -3.49
C SER A 57 6.38 -9.24 -2.77
N GLN A 58 5.27 -8.57 -3.04
CA GLN A 58 3.93 -8.95 -2.54
C GLN A 58 3.05 -9.42 -3.72
N HIS A 59 3.65 -10.12 -4.69
CA HIS A 59 2.93 -10.59 -5.87
C HIS A 59 1.73 -11.46 -5.48
N PRO A 60 0.56 -11.30 -6.11
CA PRO A 60 -0.66 -12.05 -5.73
C PRO A 60 -0.53 -13.58 -5.83
N ALA A 61 0.37 -14.08 -6.68
CA ALA A 61 0.63 -15.51 -6.81
C ALA A 61 1.38 -16.13 -5.62
N TYR A 62 1.97 -15.31 -4.74
CA TYR A 62 2.65 -15.83 -3.56
C TYR A 62 1.63 -16.15 -2.46
N GLN A 63 1.69 -17.38 -1.98
CA GLN A 63 0.90 -17.78 -0.82
C GLN A 63 1.42 -17.06 0.42
N ARG A 64 0.52 -16.37 1.13
CA ARG A 64 0.84 -15.74 2.40
C ARG A 64 0.84 -16.78 3.51
N PRO A 65 1.94 -16.90 4.29
CA PRO A 65 1.94 -17.75 5.46
C PRO A 65 0.85 -17.34 6.45
N ALA A 66 0.27 -18.34 7.12
CA ALA A 66 -0.64 -18.05 8.22
C ALA A 66 0.15 -17.44 9.38
N ALA A 67 -0.32 -16.30 9.89
CA ALA A 67 0.26 -15.67 11.07
C ALA A 67 -0.52 -16.11 12.32
N ALA A 68 0.20 -16.47 13.37
CA ALA A 68 -0.33 -16.78 14.68
C ALA A 68 -0.19 -15.60 15.66
N GLY A 69 0.82 -14.73 15.48
CA GLY A 69 1.09 -13.61 16.36
C GLY A 69 1.96 -12.53 15.71
N ILE A 70 2.35 -11.56 16.52
CA ILE A 70 3.14 -10.39 16.09
C ILE A 70 4.47 -10.79 15.45
N GLY A 71 5.11 -11.84 15.95
CA GLY A 71 6.40 -12.34 15.45
C GLY A 71 6.38 -12.87 14.01
N ASP A 72 5.18 -13.21 13.48
CA ASP A 72 5.00 -13.71 12.11
C ASP A 72 4.72 -12.59 11.11
N LEU A 73 4.68 -11.35 11.57
CA LEU A 73 4.24 -10.20 10.80
C LEU A 73 5.38 -9.24 10.51
N TYR A 74 5.22 -8.55 9.38
CA TYR A 74 6.14 -7.51 8.90
C TYR A 74 5.37 -6.21 8.66
N PHE A 75 6.00 -5.10 9.04
CA PHE A 75 5.56 -3.75 8.66
C PHE A 75 6.25 -3.37 7.36
N ARG A 76 5.47 -3.17 6.31
CA ARG A 76 5.95 -2.84 4.97
C ARG A 76 5.54 -1.43 4.62
N THR A 77 6.51 -0.61 4.22
CA THR A 77 6.26 0.75 3.74
C THR A 77 6.73 0.92 2.31
N GLU A 78 6.06 1.80 1.59
CA GLU A 78 6.47 2.28 0.28
C GLU A 78 6.60 3.79 0.32
N THR A 79 7.76 4.31 -0.08
CA THR A 79 7.91 5.71 -0.45
C THR A 79 7.76 5.79 -1.96
N GLN A 80 6.66 6.36 -2.42
CA GLN A 80 6.31 6.48 -3.82
C GLN A 80 6.58 7.92 -4.26
N THR A 81 7.42 8.09 -5.29
CA THR A 81 7.76 9.40 -5.86
C THR A 81 7.40 9.42 -7.33
N THR A 82 6.59 10.40 -7.73
CA THR A 82 6.25 10.66 -9.13
C THR A 82 6.94 11.94 -9.58
N VAL A 83 7.60 11.91 -10.73
CA VAL A 83 8.26 13.07 -11.35
C VAL A 83 7.68 13.26 -12.73
N GLY A 84 7.01 14.39 -12.94
CA GLY A 84 6.49 14.78 -14.26
C GLY A 84 7.64 15.15 -15.21
N MET A 85 7.47 14.79 -16.47
CA MET A 85 8.46 14.98 -17.52
C MET A 85 7.80 15.60 -18.76
N ALA A 86 8.62 16.16 -19.64
CA ALA A 86 8.17 16.66 -20.93
C ALA A 86 7.42 15.57 -21.73
N GLY A 87 6.37 15.96 -22.48
CA GLY A 87 5.55 15.05 -23.27
C GLY A 87 4.44 14.36 -22.48
N ASP A 88 3.91 15.01 -21.45
CA ASP A 88 2.77 14.55 -20.63
C ASP A 88 2.96 13.13 -20.03
N CYS A 89 4.20 12.82 -19.68
CA CYS A 89 4.55 11.56 -19.03
C CYS A 89 5.11 11.78 -17.63
N CYS A 90 5.22 10.72 -16.86
CA CYS A 90 5.88 10.78 -15.56
C CYS A 90 6.69 9.51 -15.27
N LEU A 91 7.73 9.65 -14.47
CA LEU A 91 8.44 8.54 -13.86
C LEU A 91 7.83 8.27 -12.48
N PHE A 92 7.67 7.00 -12.17
CA PHE A 92 7.16 6.53 -10.88
C PHE A 92 8.20 5.65 -10.20
N PHE A 93 8.72 6.12 -9.08
CA PHE A 93 9.71 5.42 -8.28
C PHE A 93 9.07 4.90 -7.01
N VAL A 94 9.37 3.66 -6.65
CA VAL A 94 8.91 3.06 -5.41
C VAL A 94 10.11 2.50 -4.64
N LYS A 95 10.40 3.09 -3.48
CA LYS A 95 11.28 2.49 -2.49
C LYS A 95 10.44 1.69 -1.53
N VAL A 96 10.78 0.42 -1.35
CA VAL A 96 10.11 -0.50 -0.42
C VAL A 96 11.03 -0.78 0.74
N ASP A 97 10.54 -0.59 1.96
CA ASP A 97 11.21 -1.00 3.19
C ASP A 97 10.32 -2.03 3.93
N MET A 98 10.96 -3.05 4.51
CA MET A 98 10.30 -4.07 5.33
C MET A 98 11.04 -4.27 6.63
N HIS A 99 10.27 -4.30 7.71
CA HIS A 99 10.78 -4.52 9.06
C HIS A 99 9.94 -5.58 9.77
N PRO A 100 10.51 -6.42 10.65
CA PRO A 100 9.71 -7.20 11.58
C PRO A 100 8.73 -6.31 12.32
N LEU A 101 7.47 -6.74 12.44
CA LEU A 101 6.45 -5.92 13.10
C LEU A 101 6.77 -5.70 14.59
N SER A 102 7.50 -6.62 15.23
CA SER A 102 7.94 -6.50 16.61
C SER A 102 8.64 -5.16 16.89
N LEU A 103 9.46 -4.66 15.95
CA LEU A 103 10.14 -3.36 16.10
C LEU A 103 9.19 -2.16 16.22
N VAL A 104 8.02 -2.25 15.60
CA VAL A 104 6.96 -1.25 15.73
C VAL A 104 6.14 -1.50 17.00
N TRP A 105 5.92 -2.79 17.32
CA TRP A 105 5.07 -3.22 18.41
C TRP A 105 5.63 -2.95 19.80
N GLU A 106 6.94 -3.06 19.95
CA GLU A 106 7.66 -2.78 21.21
C GLU A 106 7.58 -1.31 21.64
N GLU A 107 7.43 -0.38 20.69
CA GLU A 107 7.28 1.04 20.99
C GLU A 107 5.79 1.38 21.15
N GLN A 108 5.38 1.70 22.38
CA GLN A 108 3.97 1.91 22.74
C GLN A 108 3.28 2.92 21.83
N SER A 109 3.90 4.07 21.58
CA SER A 109 3.30 5.13 20.73
C SER A 109 3.06 4.68 19.28
N LYS A 110 3.98 3.90 18.71
CA LYS A 110 3.81 3.34 17.36
C LYS A 110 2.75 2.24 17.32
N ARG A 111 2.71 1.39 18.34
CA ARG A 111 1.67 0.37 18.49
C ARG A 111 0.28 0.99 18.55
N GLU A 112 0.08 1.99 19.39
CA GLU A 112 -1.20 2.69 19.54
C GLU A 112 -1.64 3.34 18.21
N LEU A 113 -0.75 4.04 17.51
CA LEU A 113 -1.03 4.63 16.21
C LEU A 113 -1.37 3.57 15.14
N LEU A 114 -0.71 2.42 15.16
CA LEU A 114 -0.99 1.32 14.24
C LEU A 114 -2.37 0.73 14.51
N LEU A 115 -2.71 0.48 15.78
CA LEU A 115 -4.02 -0.03 16.20
C LEU A 115 -5.15 0.95 15.82
N GLU A 116 -4.98 2.23 16.12
CA GLU A 116 -5.93 3.26 15.73
C GLU A 116 -6.13 3.28 14.21
N SER A 117 -5.02 3.32 13.46
CA SER A 117 -5.04 3.36 12.00
C SER A 117 -5.75 2.15 11.39
N ILE A 118 -5.46 0.93 11.86
CA ILE A 118 -6.08 -0.27 11.30
C ILE A 118 -7.54 -0.41 11.73
N ASN A 119 -7.90 0.06 12.93
CA ASN A 119 -9.26 0.03 13.42
C ASN A 119 -10.17 1.04 12.73
N SER A 120 -9.62 2.14 12.22
CA SER A 120 -10.37 3.15 11.45
C SER A 120 -10.60 2.77 9.98
N MET A 121 -9.97 1.71 9.48
CA MET A 121 -10.15 1.28 8.08
C MET A 121 -11.54 0.75 7.81
N THR A 122 -12.08 1.07 6.62
CA THR A 122 -13.32 0.48 6.11
C THR A 122 -13.15 -1.03 5.85
N ALA A 123 -14.26 -1.76 5.80
CA ALA A 123 -14.24 -3.18 5.47
C ALA A 123 -13.60 -3.44 4.09
N SER A 124 -13.92 -2.60 3.08
CA SER A 124 -13.34 -2.69 1.75
C SER A 124 -11.83 -2.44 1.73
N THR A 125 -11.33 -1.51 2.55
CA THR A 125 -9.89 -1.26 2.69
C THR A 125 -9.18 -2.44 3.35
N LEU A 126 -9.75 -3.01 4.41
CA LEU A 126 -9.21 -4.19 5.08
C LEU A 126 -9.15 -5.40 4.14
N GLU A 127 -10.19 -5.62 3.35
CA GLU A 127 -10.24 -6.67 2.33
C GLU A 127 -9.17 -6.45 1.25
N TYR A 128 -9.14 -5.28 0.65
CA TYR A 128 -8.17 -4.91 -0.38
C TYR A 128 -6.72 -5.11 0.08
N LYS A 129 -6.43 -4.78 1.33
CA LYS A 129 -5.08 -4.92 1.93
C LYS A 129 -4.83 -6.30 2.54
N ASN A 130 -5.80 -7.21 2.55
CA ASN A 130 -5.77 -8.50 3.25
C ASN A 130 -5.45 -8.36 4.75
N LEU A 131 -6.09 -7.41 5.42
CA LEU A 131 -5.81 -7.06 6.81
C LEU A 131 -6.84 -7.57 7.82
N GLN A 132 -7.94 -8.25 7.40
CA GLN A 132 -8.99 -8.69 8.32
C GLN A 132 -8.42 -9.56 9.44
N ARG A 133 -7.73 -10.64 9.08
CA ARG A 133 -7.11 -11.56 10.05
C ARG A 133 -6.01 -10.90 10.86
N ILE A 134 -5.22 -10.04 10.22
CA ILE A 134 -4.13 -9.28 10.87
C ILE A 134 -4.70 -8.33 11.92
N LYS A 135 -5.80 -7.63 11.63
CA LYS A 135 -6.51 -6.77 12.57
C LYS A 135 -6.93 -7.54 13.85
N GLU A 136 -7.45 -8.76 13.70
CA GLU A 136 -7.80 -9.61 14.84
C GLU A 136 -6.56 -9.94 15.69
N ILE A 137 -5.45 -10.33 15.05
CA ILE A 137 -4.19 -10.62 15.75
C ILE A 137 -3.70 -9.39 16.50
N LEU A 138 -3.65 -8.22 15.86
CA LEU A 138 -3.18 -6.99 16.49
C LEU A 138 -4.03 -6.62 17.71
N ASN A 139 -5.36 -6.69 17.59
CA ASN A 139 -6.27 -6.36 18.69
C ASN A 139 -6.20 -7.37 19.85
N SER A 140 -5.82 -8.62 19.59
CA SER A 140 -5.65 -9.62 20.65
C SER A 140 -4.35 -9.50 21.44
N HIS A 141 -3.40 -8.70 20.96
CA HIS A 141 -2.09 -8.47 21.57
C HIS A 141 -1.88 -7.01 22.01
N GLY A 142 -2.86 -6.14 21.78
CA GLY A 142 -2.82 -4.70 22.11
C GLY A 142 -3.24 -4.35 23.52
#